data_82d8f0b78ccf988526dd576c5d650d19
#
_entry.id   82d8f0b78ccf988526dd576c5d650d19
#
_cell.length_a   1.000
_cell.length_b   1.000
_cell.length_c   1.000
_cell.angle_alpha   90.00
_cell.angle_beta   90.00
_cell.angle_gamma   90.00
#
_symmetry.space_group_name_H-M   'P 1'
#
loop_
_entity.id
_entity.type
_entity.pdbx_description
1 polymer ?
#
loop_
_entity_poly.entity_id
_entity_poly.type
_entity_poly.pdbx_seq_one_letter_code
_entity_poly.pdbx_strand_id
1 'polypeptide(L)'
;MYKSKAPIIDKLEQVKLAYERIAARQGQIVLEKRGRYHADLDFHAFVTSARSIFQYATKEIKESKKTSKSTYKQKLRLYDDYVGRVPIFKFFANLRDDEIHDGPATYGVTVEFGPKGLEPRVKYQIMKRLETGPKLHRGLSLAGKHDLIEGMKKGGVIYQAVECDGEDDLFELCQNYVEEIEKFIDFGILSGFIT
;
A
#
# COMPACT_ATOMS: atom_id res chain seq x y z
N MET A 1 27.25 -20.42 9.90
CA MET A 1 25.86 -20.69 10.33
C MET A 1 24.96 -19.61 9.77
N TYR A 2 24.44 -19.83 8.57
CA TYR A 2 23.53 -18.89 7.91
C TYR A 2 22.18 -18.90 8.64
N LYS A 3 22.01 -18.05 9.63
CA LYS A 3 20.70 -17.74 10.19
C LYS A 3 20.19 -16.48 9.49
N SER A 4 19.16 -16.67 8.72
CA SER A 4 17.98 -15.81 8.62
C SER A 4 17.68 -14.94 7.43
N LYS A 5 17.97 -15.34 6.22
CA LYS A 5 17.15 -14.87 5.09
C LYS A 5 15.70 -15.40 5.20
N ALA A 6 15.52 -16.55 5.87
CA ALA A 6 14.24 -17.20 5.98
C ALA A 6 13.08 -16.29 6.43
N PRO A 7 13.15 -15.45 7.48
CA PRO A 7 12.00 -14.68 7.92
C PRO A 7 11.55 -13.61 6.92
N ILE A 8 12.49 -12.99 6.19
CA ILE A 8 12.16 -11.95 5.19
C ILE A 8 11.57 -12.61 3.95
N ILE A 9 12.14 -13.73 3.50
CA ILE A 9 11.62 -14.50 2.36
C ILE A 9 10.24 -15.08 2.69
N ASP A 10 10.05 -15.66 3.88
CA ASP A 10 8.74 -16.14 4.32
C ASP A 10 7.69 -15.02 4.35
N LYS A 11 8.09 -13.79 4.71
CA LYS A 11 7.20 -12.63 4.69
C LYS A 11 6.88 -12.17 3.27
N LEU A 12 7.85 -12.22 2.36
CA LEU A 12 7.61 -11.94 0.95
C LEU A 12 6.58 -12.92 0.35
N GLU A 13 6.72 -14.22 0.63
CA GLU A 13 5.76 -15.22 0.19
C GLU A 13 4.34 -14.97 0.77
N GLN A 14 4.25 -14.54 2.03
CA GLN A 14 2.97 -14.13 2.63
C GLN A 14 2.37 -12.90 1.94
N VAL A 15 3.19 -11.92 1.53
CA VAL A 15 2.76 -10.75 0.77
C VAL A 15 2.20 -11.17 -0.59
N LYS A 16 2.94 -12.02 -1.32
CA LYS A 16 2.51 -12.54 -2.63
C LYS A 16 1.20 -13.30 -2.52
N LEU A 17 1.09 -14.20 -1.56
CA LEU A 17 -0.13 -14.98 -1.34
C LEU A 17 -1.33 -14.09 -0.99
N ALA A 18 -1.12 -13.05 -0.19
CA ALA A 18 -2.18 -12.10 0.13
C ALA A 18 -2.60 -11.30 -1.12
N TYR A 19 -1.63 -10.87 -1.94
CA TYR A 19 -1.92 -10.21 -3.22
C TYR A 19 -2.71 -11.12 -4.17
N GLU A 20 -2.32 -12.37 -4.34
CA GLU A 20 -3.05 -13.34 -5.18
C GLU A 20 -4.50 -13.51 -4.72
N ARG A 21 -4.75 -13.54 -3.42
CA ARG A 21 -6.11 -13.61 -2.86
C ARG A 21 -6.91 -12.35 -3.16
N ILE A 22 -6.30 -11.17 -3.04
CA ILE A 22 -6.93 -9.90 -3.41
C ILE A 22 -7.29 -9.93 -4.89
N ALA A 23 -6.34 -10.27 -5.76
CA ALA A 23 -6.53 -10.32 -7.21
C ALA A 23 -7.62 -11.34 -7.62
N ALA A 24 -7.65 -12.52 -7.00
CA ALA A 24 -8.67 -13.53 -7.24
C ALA A 24 -10.09 -13.08 -6.88
N ARG A 25 -10.24 -12.06 -6.02
CA ARG A 25 -11.54 -11.51 -5.61
C ARG A 25 -11.98 -10.29 -6.42
N GLN A 26 -11.22 -9.89 -7.42
CA GLN A 26 -11.48 -8.68 -8.20
C GLN A 26 -12.93 -8.55 -8.67
N GLY A 27 -13.55 -9.63 -9.17
CA GLY A 27 -14.95 -9.62 -9.58
C GLY A 27 -15.96 -9.70 -8.41
N GLN A 28 -15.56 -10.17 -7.24
CA GLN A 28 -16.45 -10.42 -6.10
C GLN A 28 -16.59 -9.19 -5.17
N ILE A 29 -15.63 -8.29 -5.16
CA ILE A 29 -15.62 -7.08 -4.29
C ILE A 29 -16.86 -6.21 -4.54
N VAL A 30 -17.37 -6.20 -5.77
CA VAL A 30 -18.51 -5.37 -6.20
C VAL A 30 -19.85 -5.96 -5.79
N LEU A 31 -19.99 -7.28 -5.77
CA LEU A 31 -21.29 -7.95 -5.79
C LEU A 31 -21.77 -8.42 -4.42
N GLU A 32 -20.89 -8.60 -3.44
CA GLU A 32 -21.27 -9.20 -2.16
C GLU A 32 -20.67 -8.47 -0.95
N LYS A 33 -21.51 -8.23 0.09
CA LYS A 33 -21.03 -7.72 1.39
C LYS A 33 -19.94 -8.61 2.01
N ARG A 34 -20.04 -9.93 1.83
CA ARG A 34 -19.03 -10.90 2.28
C ARG A 34 -17.73 -10.81 1.49
N GLY A 35 -17.82 -10.59 0.17
CA GLY A 35 -16.65 -10.40 -0.69
C GLY A 35 -15.81 -9.20 -0.24
N ARG A 36 -16.46 -8.10 0.10
CA ARG A 36 -15.79 -6.90 0.62
C ARG A 36 -15.06 -7.17 1.95
N TYR A 37 -15.71 -7.84 2.90
CA TYR A 37 -15.09 -8.16 4.19
C TYR A 37 -13.85 -9.05 4.04
N HIS A 38 -13.90 -10.06 3.17
CA HIS A 38 -12.74 -10.91 2.89
C HIS A 38 -11.63 -10.16 2.17
N ALA A 39 -11.94 -9.24 1.26
CA ALA A 39 -10.96 -8.39 0.60
C ALA A 39 -10.27 -7.46 1.61
N ASP A 40 -11.01 -6.91 2.57
CA ASP A 40 -10.44 -6.08 3.64
C ASP A 40 -9.45 -6.87 4.49
N LEU A 41 -9.78 -8.12 4.84
CA LEU A 41 -8.89 -8.99 5.60
C LEU A 41 -7.61 -9.36 4.81
N ASP A 42 -7.75 -9.72 3.54
CA ASP A 42 -6.63 -10.08 2.68
C ASP A 42 -5.74 -8.85 2.44
N PHE A 43 -6.32 -7.66 2.27
CA PHE A 43 -5.58 -6.42 2.13
C PHE A 43 -4.83 -6.03 3.42
N HIS A 44 -5.49 -6.15 4.56
CA HIS A 44 -4.83 -5.92 5.86
C HIS A 44 -3.65 -6.89 6.07
N ALA A 45 -3.84 -8.17 5.73
CA ALA A 45 -2.77 -9.17 5.79
C ALA A 45 -1.61 -8.81 4.85
N PHE A 46 -1.92 -8.33 3.63
CA PHE A 46 -0.95 -7.86 2.65
C PHE A 46 -0.08 -6.72 3.21
N VAL A 47 -0.71 -5.63 3.64
CA VAL A 47 0.00 -4.44 4.15
C VAL A 47 0.80 -4.76 5.41
N THR A 48 0.25 -5.58 6.32
CA THR A 48 0.93 -5.97 7.56
C THR A 48 2.15 -6.87 7.30
N SER A 49 2.04 -7.84 6.39
CA SER A 49 3.15 -8.71 6.02
C SER A 49 4.25 -7.93 5.31
N ALA A 50 3.89 -7.03 4.39
CA ALA A 50 4.83 -6.15 3.72
C ALA A 50 5.61 -5.27 4.71
N ARG A 51 4.94 -4.64 5.66
CA ARG A 51 5.60 -3.86 6.72
C ARG A 51 6.58 -4.69 7.54
N SER A 52 6.28 -5.95 7.80
CA SER A 52 7.15 -6.82 8.58
C SER A 52 8.51 -7.00 7.90
N ILE A 53 8.59 -6.95 6.57
CA ILE A 53 9.85 -7.03 5.81
C ILE A 53 10.77 -5.86 6.19
N PHE A 54 10.24 -4.63 6.21
CA PHE A 54 11.01 -3.44 6.60
C PHE A 54 11.42 -3.47 8.08
N GLN A 55 10.55 -4.03 8.95
CA GLN A 55 10.88 -4.20 10.36
C GLN A 55 12.02 -5.21 10.57
N TYR A 56 12.03 -6.32 9.81
CA TYR A 56 13.14 -7.26 9.85
C TYR A 56 14.43 -6.63 9.33
N ALA A 57 14.40 -5.92 8.20
CA ALA A 57 15.56 -5.23 7.67
C ALA A 57 16.13 -4.21 8.68
N THR A 58 15.28 -3.38 9.29
CA THR A 58 15.71 -2.42 10.33
C THR A 58 16.24 -3.12 11.59
N LYS A 59 15.71 -4.28 11.96
CA LYS A 59 16.24 -5.08 13.06
C LYS A 59 17.65 -5.57 12.76
N GLU A 60 17.91 -6.10 11.58
CA GLU A 60 19.24 -6.57 11.17
C GLU A 60 20.25 -5.41 11.11
N ILE A 61 19.83 -4.25 10.59
CA ILE A 61 20.65 -3.04 10.63
C ILE A 61 21.02 -2.66 12.07
N LYS A 62 20.03 -2.69 12.99
CA LYS A 62 20.28 -2.38 14.42
C LYS A 62 21.22 -3.39 15.08
N GLU A 63 21.12 -4.68 14.74
CA GLU A 63 22.05 -5.71 15.25
C GLU A 63 23.49 -5.42 14.83
N SER A 64 23.72 -4.89 13.62
CA SER A 64 25.05 -4.51 13.15
C SER A 64 25.73 -3.45 14.02
N LYS A 65 24.97 -2.66 14.81
CA LYS A 65 25.51 -1.68 15.77
C LYS A 65 26.33 -2.32 16.86
N LYS A 66 26.01 -3.58 17.21
CA LYS A 66 26.76 -4.34 18.23
C LYS A 66 28.17 -4.68 17.75
N THR A 67 28.36 -4.80 16.44
CA THR A 67 29.65 -5.16 15.83
C THR A 67 30.47 -3.91 15.48
N SER A 68 29.83 -2.93 14.82
CA SER A 68 30.52 -1.71 14.38
C SER A 68 29.53 -0.55 14.20
N LYS A 69 29.85 0.60 14.85
CA LYS A 69 29.06 1.83 14.69
C LYS A 69 29.16 2.40 13.28
N SER A 70 30.29 2.23 12.61
CA SER A 70 30.48 2.68 11.22
C SER A 70 29.60 1.86 10.26
N THR A 71 29.66 0.53 10.36
CA THR A 71 28.85 -0.38 9.56
C THR A 71 27.34 -0.12 9.76
N TYR A 72 26.90 0.09 10.99
CA TYR A 72 25.52 0.47 11.28
C TYR A 72 25.09 1.73 10.53
N LYS A 73 25.89 2.81 10.60
CA LYS A 73 25.58 4.08 9.93
C LYS A 73 25.52 3.91 8.40
N GLN A 74 26.44 3.14 7.83
CA GLN A 74 26.48 2.88 6.38
C GLN A 74 25.23 2.11 5.94
N LYS A 75 24.88 1.02 6.63
CA LYS A 75 23.70 0.21 6.33
C LYS A 75 22.40 1.00 6.48
N LEU A 76 22.29 1.80 7.55
CA LEU A 76 21.12 2.65 7.76
C LEU A 76 20.95 3.68 6.64
N ARG A 77 22.04 4.33 6.23
CA ARG A 77 22.00 5.28 5.12
C ARG A 77 21.53 4.62 3.81
N LEU A 78 22.06 3.44 3.47
CA LEU A 78 21.65 2.70 2.27
C LEU A 78 20.16 2.33 2.31
N TYR A 79 19.66 1.91 3.46
CA TYR A 79 18.26 1.63 3.68
C TYR A 79 17.39 2.88 3.51
N ASP A 80 17.73 3.97 4.21
CA ASP A 80 16.98 5.23 4.18
C ASP A 80 16.95 5.83 2.77
N ASP A 81 18.10 5.80 2.07
CA ASP A 81 18.24 6.29 0.70
C ASP A 81 17.37 5.47 -0.28
N TYR A 82 17.28 4.14 -0.10
CA TYR A 82 16.44 3.31 -0.95
C TYR A 82 14.95 3.53 -0.67
N VAL A 83 14.54 3.41 0.58
CA VAL A 83 13.13 3.55 0.97
C VAL A 83 12.60 4.96 0.66
N GLY A 84 13.44 5.99 0.83
CA GLY A 84 13.04 7.37 0.56
C GLY A 84 12.87 7.71 -0.92
N ARG A 85 13.46 6.91 -1.84
CA ARG A 85 13.35 7.13 -3.29
C ARG A 85 12.14 6.45 -3.93
N VAL A 86 11.50 5.54 -3.23
CA VAL A 86 10.40 4.71 -3.77
C VAL A 86 9.08 5.19 -3.19
N PRO A 87 8.30 6.01 -3.91
CA PRO A 87 7.09 6.66 -3.39
C PRO A 87 6.05 5.69 -2.85
N ILE A 88 5.92 4.52 -3.48
CA ILE A 88 4.94 3.50 -3.09
C ILE A 88 5.18 2.94 -1.67
N PHE A 89 6.43 2.96 -1.18
CA PHE A 89 6.72 2.55 0.19
C PHE A 89 6.14 3.53 1.21
N LYS A 90 6.26 4.82 0.94
CA LYS A 90 5.66 5.87 1.76
C LYS A 90 4.14 5.82 1.71
N PHE A 91 3.59 5.58 0.52
CA PHE A 91 2.15 5.43 0.31
C PHE A 91 1.56 4.34 1.20
N PHE A 92 2.08 3.10 1.12
CA PHE A 92 1.58 1.99 1.92
C PHE A 92 1.90 2.11 3.42
N ALA A 93 2.99 2.79 3.80
CA ALA A 93 3.27 3.10 5.20
C ALA A 93 2.21 4.04 5.79
N ASN A 94 1.89 5.13 5.08
CA ASN A 94 0.85 6.08 5.49
C ASN A 94 -0.53 5.42 5.53
N LEU A 95 -0.87 4.63 4.49
CA LEU A 95 -2.15 3.92 4.43
C LEU A 95 -2.36 3.01 5.65
N ARG A 96 -1.33 2.27 6.04
CA ARG A 96 -1.41 1.43 7.22
C ARG A 96 -1.55 2.22 8.53
N ASP A 97 -0.84 3.33 8.64
CA ASP A 97 -0.94 4.17 9.83
C ASP A 97 -2.35 4.80 9.93
N ASP A 98 -2.93 5.21 8.81
CA ASP A 98 -4.33 5.66 8.73
C ASP A 98 -5.30 4.52 9.13
N GLU A 99 -5.10 3.28 8.67
CA GLU A 99 -5.93 2.12 9.07
C GLU A 99 -5.95 1.85 10.57
N ILE A 100 -4.83 2.08 11.25
CA ILE A 100 -4.72 1.89 12.70
C ILE A 100 -5.45 3.00 13.47
N HIS A 101 -5.37 4.23 12.99
CA HIS A 101 -5.87 5.41 13.70
C HIS A 101 -7.30 5.77 13.30
N ASP A 102 -7.67 5.59 12.03
CA ASP A 102 -8.93 6.07 11.45
C ASP A 102 -9.91 4.93 11.09
N GLY A 103 -9.49 3.69 11.23
CA GLY A 103 -10.27 2.50 10.89
C GLY A 103 -9.93 1.93 9.49
N PRO A 104 -10.57 0.80 9.12
CA PRO A 104 -10.22 0.07 7.91
C PRO A 104 -10.43 0.92 6.65
N ALA A 105 -9.52 0.77 5.70
CA ALA A 105 -9.63 1.39 4.39
C ALA A 105 -10.95 1.02 3.72
N THR A 106 -11.55 1.97 3.03
CA THR A 106 -12.78 1.76 2.26
C THR A 106 -12.40 1.66 0.78
N TYR A 107 -13.08 0.78 0.05
CA TYR A 107 -12.85 0.60 -1.38
C TYR A 107 -13.98 1.22 -2.19
N GLY A 108 -13.61 1.94 -3.25
CA GLY A 108 -14.49 2.41 -4.30
C GLY A 108 -14.33 1.58 -5.57
N VAL A 109 -15.35 1.61 -6.42
CA VAL A 109 -15.31 1.03 -7.76
C VAL A 109 -15.74 2.10 -8.73
N THR A 110 -14.92 2.37 -9.73
CA THR A 110 -15.21 3.28 -10.83
C THR A 110 -15.24 2.51 -12.14
N VAL A 111 -16.22 2.80 -12.98
CA VAL A 111 -16.29 2.26 -14.33
C VAL A 111 -15.95 3.37 -15.31
N GLU A 112 -14.81 3.27 -15.97
CA GLU A 112 -14.39 4.20 -17.00
C GLU A 112 -14.88 3.70 -18.37
N PHE A 113 -15.70 4.52 -19.03
CA PHE A 113 -16.13 4.22 -20.40
C PHE A 113 -15.11 4.80 -21.37
N GLY A 114 -14.40 3.92 -22.07
CA GLY A 114 -13.50 4.31 -23.16
C GLY A 114 -14.23 4.90 -24.37
N PRO A 115 -13.49 5.39 -25.39
CA PRO A 115 -14.06 5.77 -26.69
C PRO A 115 -14.90 4.64 -27.26
N LYS A 116 -15.91 4.98 -28.09
CA LYS A 116 -16.82 3.98 -28.71
C LYS A 116 -16.03 2.80 -29.31
N GLY A 117 -16.30 1.59 -28.80
CA GLY A 117 -15.68 0.33 -29.27
C GLY A 117 -14.61 -0.26 -28.33
N LEU A 118 -14.27 0.42 -27.24
CA LEU A 118 -13.42 -0.15 -26.18
C LEU A 118 -14.31 -0.65 -25.03
N GLU A 119 -13.92 -1.79 -24.48
CA GLU A 119 -14.59 -2.34 -23.28
C GLU A 119 -14.44 -1.37 -22.09
N PRO A 120 -15.47 -1.25 -21.25
CA PRO A 120 -15.37 -0.43 -20.05
C PRO A 120 -14.31 -0.99 -19.10
N ARG A 121 -13.43 -0.13 -18.61
CA ARG A 121 -12.42 -0.46 -17.59
C ARG A 121 -13.03 -0.29 -16.21
N VAL A 122 -12.94 -1.32 -15.38
CA VAL A 122 -13.35 -1.28 -13.99
C VAL A 122 -12.11 -1.03 -13.14
N LYS A 123 -12.09 0.06 -12.39
CA LYS A 123 -11.04 0.39 -11.43
C LYS A 123 -11.52 0.14 -10.01
N TYR A 124 -10.65 -0.41 -9.19
CA TYR A 124 -10.84 -0.59 -7.76
C TYR A 124 -9.92 0.38 -7.02
N GLN A 125 -10.50 1.30 -6.26
CA GLN A 125 -9.76 2.39 -5.65
C GLN A 125 -9.78 2.30 -4.14
N ILE A 126 -8.64 2.63 -3.51
CA ILE A 126 -8.57 2.84 -2.07
C ILE A 126 -9.18 4.20 -1.78
N MET A 127 -10.12 4.25 -0.84
CA MET A 127 -10.85 5.45 -0.48
C MET A 127 -10.46 5.89 0.92
N LYS A 128 -9.97 7.10 1.07
CA LYS A 128 -9.72 7.72 2.37
C LYS A 128 -10.93 8.54 2.80
N ARG A 129 -11.34 8.37 4.06
CA ARG A 129 -12.32 9.22 4.70
C ARG A 129 -11.75 10.62 4.86
N LEU A 130 -12.46 11.62 4.35
CA LEU A 130 -12.11 13.01 4.60
C LEU A 130 -12.82 13.49 5.87
N GLU A 131 -12.08 14.17 6.75
CA GLU A 131 -12.69 14.84 7.90
C GLU A 131 -13.72 15.86 7.43
N THR A 132 -14.96 15.67 7.82
CA THR A 132 -16.04 16.61 7.55
C THR A 132 -15.95 17.78 8.54
N GLY A 133 -15.25 18.82 8.18
CA GLY A 133 -15.15 20.05 8.98
C GLY A 133 -15.12 21.30 8.11
N PRO A 134 -15.37 22.49 8.68
CA PRO A 134 -15.39 23.76 7.93
C PRO A 134 -14.06 24.08 7.20
N LYS A 135 -12.96 23.41 7.55
CA LYS A 135 -11.66 23.55 6.89
C LYS A 135 -11.60 22.90 5.51
N LEU A 136 -12.40 21.87 5.25
CA LEU A 136 -12.41 21.15 3.97
C LEU A 136 -12.99 22.00 2.83
N HIS A 137 -13.92 22.90 3.15
CA HIS A 137 -14.53 23.79 2.15
C HIS A 137 -13.58 24.87 1.60
N ARG A 138 -12.46 25.12 2.27
CA ARG A 138 -11.52 26.21 1.88
C ARG A 138 -10.41 25.79 0.93
N GLY A 139 -10.13 24.49 0.79
CA GLY A 139 -8.97 23.98 0.03
C GLY A 139 -9.28 23.32 -1.30
N LEU A 140 -10.53 22.95 -1.58
CA LEU A 140 -10.89 22.30 -2.85
C LEU A 140 -11.18 23.35 -3.93
N SER A 141 -10.43 23.33 -5.02
CA SER A 141 -10.73 24.17 -6.18
C SER A 141 -12.09 23.82 -6.78
N LEU A 142 -12.79 24.82 -7.33
CA LEU A 142 -14.13 24.65 -7.90
C LEU A 142 -14.20 23.59 -9.02
N ALA A 143 -13.10 23.36 -9.74
CA ALA A 143 -13.02 22.39 -10.83
C ALA A 143 -13.00 20.92 -10.36
N GLY A 144 -12.43 20.64 -9.18
CA GLY A 144 -12.45 19.28 -8.60
C GLY A 144 -13.71 18.94 -7.80
N LYS A 145 -14.61 19.89 -7.62
CA LYS A 145 -15.78 19.72 -6.74
C LYS A 145 -16.94 18.93 -7.34
N HIS A 146 -17.11 18.93 -8.64
CA HIS A 146 -18.30 18.32 -9.26
C HIS A 146 -18.19 16.80 -9.40
N ASP A 147 -17.00 16.27 -9.69
CA ASP A 147 -16.84 14.84 -9.99
C ASP A 147 -16.68 13.97 -8.72
N LEU A 148 -16.22 14.59 -7.63
CA LEU A 148 -15.91 13.89 -6.38
C LEU A 148 -17.11 13.67 -5.45
N ILE A 149 -18.15 14.44 -5.54
CA ILE A 149 -19.08 14.61 -4.40
C ILE A 149 -20.45 13.96 -4.60
N GLU A 150 -20.96 13.84 -5.81
CA GLU A 150 -22.34 13.36 -5.99
C GLU A 150 -22.53 11.86 -5.81
N GLY A 151 -21.51 11.06 -6.07
CA GLY A 151 -21.61 9.58 -5.97
C GLY A 151 -21.38 8.98 -4.58
N MET A 152 -20.78 9.73 -3.64
CA MET A 152 -20.20 9.12 -2.42
C MET A 152 -20.73 9.63 -1.08
N LYS A 153 -21.85 10.32 -1.05
CA LYS A 153 -22.50 10.73 0.20
C LYS A 153 -23.25 9.56 0.83
N LYS A 154 -22.62 8.82 1.71
CA LYS A 154 -23.32 7.95 2.67
C LYS A 154 -23.19 8.55 4.06
N GLY A 155 -24.32 9.03 4.62
CA GLY A 155 -24.38 9.48 6.01
C GLY A 155 -23.54 10.72 6.35
N GLY A 156 -23.31 11.64 5.39
CA GLY A 156 -22.54 12.87 5.62
C GLY A 156 -21.02 12.70 5.61
N VAL A 157 -20.49 11.51 5.30
CA VAL A 157 -19.07 11.25 5.19
C VAL A 157 -18.64 11.38 3.73
N ILE A 158 -17.58 12.13 3.48
CA ILE A 158 -16.97 12.30 2.15
C ILE A 158 -15.74 11.37 2.10
N TYR A 159 -15.59 10.66 0.99
CA TYR A 159 -14.44 9.82 0.69
C TYR A 159 -13.75 10.33 -0.57
N GLN A 160 -12.43 10.20 -0.60
CA GLN A 160 -11.61 10.55 -1.76
C GLN A 160 -10.77 9.33 -2.16
N ALA A 161 -10.66 9.08 -3.47
CA ALA A 161 -9.70 8.12 -3.99
C ALA A 161 -8.27 8.57 -3.67
N VAL A 162 -7.43 7.61 -3.31
CA VAL A 162 -6.02 7.85 -2.95
C VAL A 162 -5.15 7.33 -4.07
N GLU A 163 -4.28 8.19 -4.58
CA GLU A 163 -3.41 7.90 -5.71
C GLU A 163 -1.94 7.87 -5.26
N CYS A 164 -1.15 7.03 -5.94
CA CYS A 164 0.29 7.01 -5.83
C CYS A 164 0.89 7.18 -7.24
N ASP A 165 1.62 8.27 -7.46
CA ASP A 165 2.24 8.60 -8.75
C ASP A 165 1.27 8.58 -9.96
N GLY A 166 0.00 8.96 -9.73
CA GLY A 166 -1.04 8.96 -10.76
C GLY A 166 -1.73 7.62 -10.95
N GLU A 167 -1.28 6.55 -10.28
CA GLU A 167 -1.97 5.26 -10.26
C GLU A 167 -2.91 5.19 -9.07
N ASP A 168 -4.16 4.86 -9.33
CA ASP A 168 -5.24 4.76 -8.34
C ASP A 168 -5.92 3.38 -8.33
N ASP A 169 -5.55 2.48 -9.26
CA ASP A 169 -6.08 1.11 -9.25
C ASP A 169 -5.42 0.27 -8.15
N LEU A 170 -6.24 -0.28 -7.27
CA LEU A 170 -5.80 -1.09 -6.13
C LEU A 170 -4.89 -2.24 -6.52
N PHE A 171 -5.23 -2.94 -7.60
CA PHE A 171 -4.49 -4.15 -8.01
C PHE A 171 -3.14 -3.78 -8.60
N GLU A 172 -3.09 -2.73 -9.44
CA GLU A 172 -1.85 -2.21 -10.00
C GLU A 172 -0.94 -1.66 -8.89
N LEU A 173 -1.50 -0.92 -7.92
CA LEU A 173 -0.75 -0.46 -6.75
C LEU A 173 -0.19 -1.61 -5.91
N CYS A 174 -0.98 -2.65 -5.63
CA CYS A 174 -0.50 -3.81 -4.89
C CYS A 174 0.57 -4.59 -5.66
N GLN A 175 0.42 -4.76 -6.96
CA GLN A 175 1.41 -5.41 -7.82
C GLN A 175 2.73 -4.64 -7.80
N ASN A 176 2.68 -3.35 -8.09
CA ASN A 176 3.87 -2.48 -8.05
C ASN A 176 4.57 -2.52 -6.70
N TYR A 177 3.79 -2.57 -5.62
CA TYR A 177 4.36 -2.66 -4.27
C TYR A 177 5.10 -3.98 -4.04
N VAL A 178 4.56 -5.12 -4.49
CA VAL A 178 5.24 -6.42 -4.43
C VAL A 178 6.56 -6.38 -5.20
N GLU A 179 6.54 -5.88 -6.44
CA GLU A 179 7.74 -5.77 -7.29
C GLU A 179 8.82 -4.89 -6.64
N GLU A 180 8.43 -3.77 -6.05
CA GLU A 180 9.38 -2.88 -5.36
C GLU A 180 9.93 -3.50 -4.07
N ILE A 181 9.14 -4.29 -3.35
CA ILE A 181 9.61 -5.06 -2.19
C ILE A 181 10.65 -6.11 -2.62
N GLU A 182 10.43 -6.82 -3.72
CA GLU A 182 11.41 -7.78 -4.26
C GLU A 182 12.74 -7.10 -4.57
N LYS A 183 12.69 -5.97 -5.30
CA LYS A 183 13.89 -5.16 -5.61
C LYS A 183 14.58 -4.66 -4.34
N PHE A 184 13.80 -4.25 -3.32
CA PHE A 184 14.33 -3.83 -2.03
C PHE A 184 15.07 -4.96 -1.31
N ILE A 185 14.53 -6.17 -1.31
CA ILE A 185 15.16 -7.34 -0.69
C ILE A 185 16.46 -7.66 -1.41
N ASP A 186 16.44 -7.73 -2.74
CA ASP A 186 17.63 -8.00 -3.56
C ASP A 186 18.72 -6.95 -3.32
N PHE A 187 18.35 -5.68 -3.32
CA PHE A 187 19.28 -4.60 -3.01
C PHE A 187 19.83 -4.73 -1.58
N GLY A 188 19.00 -5.08 -0.61
CA GLY A 188 19.39 -5.25 0.78
C GLY A 188 20.39 -6.39 0.98
N ILE A 189 20.20 -7.49 0.25
CA ILE A 189 21.12 -8.63 0.23
C ILE A 189 22.46 -8.23 -0.41
N LEU A 190 22.42 -7.60 -1.58
CA LEU A 190 23.64 -7.14 -2.30
C LEU A 190 24.41 -6.09 -1.49
N SER A 191 23.72 -5.20 -0.81
CA SER A 191 24.29 -4.14 0.04
C SER A 191 24.67 -4.62 1.44
N GLY A 192 24.34 -5.88 1.78
CA GLY A 192 24.68 -6.52 3.04
C GLY A 192 23.95 -6.00 4.29
N PHE A 193 22.80 -5.29 4.12
CA PHE A 193 21.97 -4.92 5.27
C PHE A 193 20.82 -5.91 5.52
N ILE A 194 20.56 -6.82 4.58
CA ILE A 194 19.77 -8.04 4.77
C ILE A 194 20.75 -9.22 4.66
N THR A 195 20.81 -10.07 5.67
CA THR A 195 21.79 -11.19 5.76
C THR A 195 21.13 -12.54 5.85
#